data_a8304e238ef7b16faca46481747f5429
#
_entry.id   a8304e238ef7b16faca46481747f5429
#
_cell.length_a   1.000
_cell.length_b   1.000
_cell.length_c   1.000
_cell.angle_alpha   90.00
_cell.angle_beta   90.00
_cell.angle_gamma   90.00
#
_symmetry.space_group_name_H-M   'P 1'
#
loop_
_entity.id
_entity.type
_entity.pdbx_description
1 polymer ?
#
loop_
_entity_poly.entity_id
_entity_poly.type
_entity_poly.pdbx_seq_one_letter_code
_entity_poly.pdbx_strand_id
1 'polypeptide(L)'
;MIIFNSSPKPTIGVEIELQLIDEKDSSLKNIAPKLLTDIDKKFSDNVKSELIESMIEINTNICSTIEEAESNIIEILMHLEEVLKNYKTNINCTSLHPFSIGKNQIVTNNLRYQRIMKDLQIIGKRFITQGLHVHIGISNNEKAIRVNNALRIYLPLLLALSTSSPFYEGEDTGLYSYRTKLFEALPLAGMPDYLNDWNHFVNLTEQLQNAGIISSVKDLWWDVRPHPGFGTVEIRVCDIPINFKEILSLVALIQALVVTLENTSSYPDTHIQILQSNKWQAVRYGLEGVFVEPKTFKKITIRKAIENLCIMIEPAVITLGSKKYIKTVEEILNQGTGSTKQRMLYNKSNDFGYMMKSLKDLFYQ
;
A
#
# COMPACT_ATOMS: atom_id res chain seq x y z
N MET A 1 2.02 -22.13 -18.56
CA MET A 1 0.63 -22.00 -18.03
C MET A 1 0.69 -21.48 -16.59
N ILE A 2 0.04 -20.35 -16.31
CA ILE A 2 0.00 -19.74 -14.97
C ILE A 2 -1.01 -20.51 -14.12
N ILE A 3 -0.55 -21.14 -13.02
CA ILE A 3 -1.38 -21.90 -12.07
C ILE A 3 -1.70 -20.99 -10.88
N PHE A 4 -2.95 -20.98 -10.44
CA PHE A 4 -3.39 -20.26 -9.25
C PHE A 4 -3.38 -21.20 -8.03
N ASN A 5 -2.56 -20.89 -7.05
CA ASN A 5 -2.43 -21.66 -5.81
C ASN A 5 -3.55 -21.27 -4.83
N SER A 6 -4.73 -21.85 -5.01
CA SER A 6 -5.94 -21.50 -4.25
C SER A 6 -5.74 -21.49 -2.74
N SER A 7 -6.30 -20.47 -2.07
CA SER A 7 -6.40 -20.41 -0.61
C SER A 7 -7.87 -20.56 -0.21
N PRO A 8 -8.25 -21.66 0.47
CA PRO A 8 -9.66 -21.90 0.83
C PRO A 8 -10.16 -20.98 1.95
N LYS A 9 -9.25 -20.28 2.63
CA LYS A 9 -9.54 -19.31 3.68
C LYS A 9 -9.05 -17.92 3.25
N PRO A 10 -9.69 -16.83 3.70
CA PRO A 10 -9.25 -15.46 3.43
C PRO A 10 -8.04 -15.09 4.31
N THR A 11 -6.93 -15.83 4.14
CA THR A 11 -5.67 -15.58 4.83
C THR A 11 -5.12 -14.19 4.48
N ILE A 12 -4.27 -13.65 5.33
CA ILE A 12 -3.70 -12.32 5.25
C ILE A 12 -2.19 -12.43 5.07
N GLY A 13 -1.64 -11.67 4.12
CA GLY A 13 -0.24 -11.31 4.04
C GLY A 13 -0.13 -9.79 4.01
N VAL A 14 0.77 -9.22 4.79
CA VAL A 14 0.99 -7.78 4.84
C VAL A 14 2.44 -7.48 4.50
N GLU A 15 2.66 -6.56 3.54
CA GLU A 15 3.96 -6.02 3.19
C GLU A 15 3.97 -4.54 3.56
N ILE A 16 4.95 -4.11 4.33
CA ILE A 16 5.10 -2.72 4.80
C ILE A 16 6.49 -2.23 4.39
N GLU A 17 6.55 -1.23 3.53
CA GLU A 17 7.78 -0.59 3.12
C GLU A 17 8.15 0.52 4.09
N LEU A 18 9.34 0.47 4.69
CA LEU A 18 9.80 1.38 5.74
C LEU A 18 11.02 2.17 5.28
N GLN A 19 11.05 3.46 5.62
CA GLN A 19 12.21 4.31 5.43
C GLN A 19 13.20 4.11 6.58
N LEU A 20 14.48 4.08 6.26
CA LEU A 20 15.60 4.13 7.21
C LEU A 20 16.10 5.57 7.28
N ILE A 21 15.94 6.22 8.45
CA ILE A 21 16.30 7.62 8.64
C ILE A 21 17.38 7.79 9.71
N ASP A 22 18.27 8.75 9.52
CA ASP A 22 19.29 9.09 10.50
C ASP A 22 18.65 9.67 11.77
N GLU A 23 19.13 9.23 12.94
CA GLU A 23 18.60 9.65 14.23
C GLU A 23 18.78 11.16 14.49
N LYS A 24 19.85 11.76 13.91
CA LYS A 24 20.23 13.15 14.19
C LYS A 24 19.39 14.16 13.40
N ASP A 25 19.27 13.95 12.08
CA ASP A 25 18.70 14.93 11.15
C ASP A 25 17.47 14.44 10.39
N SER A 26 17.08 13.18 10.63
CA SER A 26 15.93 12.52 10.00
C SER A 26 16.05 12.39 8.47
N SER A 27 17.24 12.55 7.88
CA SER A 27 17.46 12.29 6.46
C SER A 27 17.46 10.79 6.15
N LEU A 28 17.17 10.41 4.89
CA LEU A 28 17.27 9.02 4.45
C LEU A 28 18.71 8.49 4.60
N LYS A 29 18.85 7.26 5.12
CA LYS A 29 20.12 6.63 5.44
C LYS A 29 20.30 5.31 4.71
N ASN A 30 21.31 5.23 3.85
CA ASN A 30 21.60 4.07 3.00
C ASN A 30 22.35 2.99 3.79
N ILE A 31 21.63 2.17 4.57
CA ILE A 31 22.22 1.10 5.41
C ILE A 31 21.55 -0.26 5.24
N ALA A 32 20.52 -0.38 4.42
CA ALA A 32 19.79 -1.64 4.27
C ALA A 32 20.70 -2.85 4.00
N PRO A 33 21.75 -2.80 3.14
CA PRO A 33 22.61 -3.95 2.93
C PRO A 33 23.36 -4.43 4.19
N LYS A 34 23.80 -3.49 5.04
CA LYS A 34 24.46 -3.82 6.32
C LYS A 34 23.44 -4.31 7.35
N LEU A 35 22.31 -3.62 7.47
CA LEU A 35 21.23 -3.98 8.36
C LEU A 35 20.78 -5.43 8.13
N LEU A 36 20.59 -5.82 6.88
CA LEU A 36 20.13 -7.18 6.51
C LEU A 36 21.14 -8.27 6.87
N THR A 37 22.43 -7.97 7.02
CA THR A 37 23.42 -8.96 7.52
C THR A 37 23.29 -9.22 9.01
N ASP A 38 22.73 -8.28 9.76
CA ASP A 38 22.59 -8.35 11.22
C ASP A 38 21.20 -8.81 11.69
N ILE A 39 20.26 -8.96 10.75
CA ILE A 39 18.94 -9.52 11.03
C ILE A 39 19.06 -10.99 11.42
N ASP A 40 18.44 -11.36 12.53
CA ASP A 40 18.36 -12.76 12.98
C ASP A 40 17.77 -13.67 11.88
N LYS A 41 18.33 -14.87 11.74
CA LYS A 41 17.83 -15.87 10.77
C LYS A 41 16.33 -16.13 10.90
N LYS A 42 15.78 -16.02 12.10
CA LYS A 42 14.34 -16.15 12.36
C LYS A 42 13.52 -15.17 11.52
N PHE A 43 14.05 -13.98 11.25
CA PHE A 43 13.36 -12.91 10.52
C PHE A 43 13.89 -12.67 9.10
N SER A 44 14.84 -13.48 8.64
CA SER A 44 15.46 -13.30 7.31
C SER A 44 14.47 -13.39 6.14
N ASP A 45 13.36 -14.10 6.32
CA ASP A 45 12.29 -14.17 5.34
C ASP A 45 11.27 -13.04 5.47
N ASN A 46 11.26 -12.36 6.60
CA ASN A 46 10.33 -11.28 6.90
C ASN A 46 10.89 -9.88 6.61
N VAL A 47 12.21 -9.69 6.57
CA VAL A 47 12.85 -8.39 6.30
C VAL A 47 13.61 -8.47 4.99
N LYS A 48 13.24 -7.65 4.01
CA LYS A 48 13.80 -7.69 2.64
C LYS A 48 14.39 -6.34 2.24
N SER A 49 15.31 -6.40 1.28
CA SER A 49 15.82 -5.21 0.59
C SER A 49 14.80 -4.70 -0.41
N GLU A 50 14.77 -3.37 -0.57
CA GLU A 50 13.96 -2.68 -1.54
C GLU A 50 14.80 -1.91 -2.57
N LEU A 51 14.14 -1.15 -3.49
CA LEU A 51 14.75 -0.47 -4.62
C LEU A 51 15.95 0.39 -4.24
N ILE A 52 15.89 1.06 -3.08
CA ILE A 52 16.96 1.94 -2.58
C ILE A 52 17.46 1.46 -1.23
N GLU A 53 18.76 1.67 -0.95
CA GLU A 53 19.43 1.22 0.28
C GLU A 53 18.96 1.96 1.56
N SER A 54 18.17 3.00 1.42
CA SER A 54 17.52 3.72 2.53
C SER A 54 16.10 3.22 2.83
N MET A 55 15.74 2.05 2.30
CA MET A 55 14.41 1.44 2.45
C MET A 55 14.54 -0.07 2.67
N ILE A 56 13.63 -0.61 3.47
CA ILE A 56 13.41 -2.04 3.66
C ILE A 56 11.93 -2.35 3.54
N GLU A 57 11.61 -3.59 3.24
CA GLU A 57 10.26 -4.14 3.30
C GLU A 57 10.18 -5.16 4.43
N ILE A 58 9.13 -5.08 5.25
CA ILE A 58 8.78 -6.13 6.20
C ILE A 58 7.53 -6.87 5.72
N ASN A 59 7.59 -8.20 5.82
CA ASN A 59 6.55 -9.11 5.36
C ASN A 59 6.07 -9.99 6.51
N THR A 60 4.76 -10.09 6.70
CA THR A 60 4.22 -11.08 7.66
C THR A 60 4.36 -12.50 7.13
N ASN A 61 4.29 -13.45 8.02
CA ASN A 61 3.91 -14.82 7.66
C ASN A 61 2.46 -14.83 7.14
N ILE A 62 2.01 -15.98 6.62
CA ILE A 62 0.59 -16.15 6.28
C ILE A 62 -0.20 -16.18 7.58
N CYS A 63 -1.07 -15.19 7.77
CA CYS A 63 -1.90 -15.02 8.97
C CYS A 63 -3.36 -15.39 8.67
N SER A 64 -4.05 -15.96 9.64
CA SER A 64 -5.49 -16.28 9.55
C SER A 64 -6.36 -15.15 10.07
N THR A 65 -5.85 -14.37 11.02
CA THR A 65 -6.57 -13.26 11.66
C THR A 65 -5.73 -11.99 11.70
N ILE A 66 -6.38 -10.87 11.98
CA ILE A 66 -5.68 -9.58 12.15
C ILE A 66 -4.80 -9.60 13.41
N GLU A 67 -5.21 -10.30 14.46
CA GLU A 67 -4.42 -10.47 15.68
C GLU A 67 -3.10 -11.21 15.43
N GLU A 68 -3.12 -12.23 14.57
CA GLU A 68 -1.89 -12.92 14.14
C GLU A 68 -0.99 -11.97 13.35
N ALA A 69 -1.55 -11.19 12.42
CA ALA A 69 -0.81 -10.20 11.65
C ALA A 69 -0.22 -9.11 12.56
N GLU A 70 -1.01 -8.57 13.49
CA GLU A 70 -0.58 -7.60 14.50
C GLU A 70 0.62 -8.12 15.31
N SER A 71 0.48 -9.32 15.87
CA SER A 71 1.54 -9.94 16.69
C SER A 71 2.81 -10.16 15.88
N ASN A 72 2.68 -10.62 14.64
CA ASN A 72 3.81 -10.89 13.77
C ASN A 72 4.54 -9.60 13.36
N ILE A 73 3.80 -8.54 13.00
CA ILE A 73 4.41 -7.23 12.67
C ILE A 73 5.13 -6.65 13.89
N ILE A 74 4.51 -6.70 15.08
CA ILE A 74 5.13 -6.19 16.32
C ILE A 74 6.45 -6.93 16.61
N GLU A 75 6.47 -8.25 16.47
CA GLU A 75 7.69 -9.04 16.73
C GLU A 75 8.82 -8.66 15.75
N ILE A 76 8.50 -8.47 14.47
CA ILE A 76 9.46 -8.04 13.45
C ILE A 76 9.96 -6.62 13.76
N LEU A 77 9.06 -5.67 14.08
CA LEU A 77 9.42 -4.29 14.37
C LEU A 77 10.31 -4.18 15.62
N MET A 78 9.99 -4.92 16.70
CA MET A 78 10.81 -4.93 17.93
C MET A 78 12.23 -5.41 17.64
N HIS A 79 12.39 -6.50 16.86
CA HIS A 79 13.71 -6.99 16.48
C HIS A 79 14.45 -5.97 15.62
N LEU A 80 13.76 -5.40 14.63
CA LEU A 80 14.33 -4.41 13.72
C LEU A 80 14.83 -3.17 14.48
N GLU A 81 14.03 -2.62 15.40
CA GLU A 81 14.43 -1.46 16.20
C GLU A 81 15.62 -1.74 17.09
N GLU A 82 15.75 -2.95 17.63
CA GLU A 82 16.91 -3.35 18.43
C GLU A 82 18.19 -3.34 17.57
N VAL A 83 18.15 -3.91 16.37
CA VAL A 83 19.30 -3.92 15.45
C VAL A 83 19.62 -2.50 14.98
N LEU A 84 18.63 -1.65 14.69
CA LEU A 84 18.79 -0.28 14.21
C LEU A 84 19.53 0.65 15.20
N LYS A 85 19.45 0.38 16.52
CA LYS A 85 20.20 1.13 17.55
C LYS A 85 21.71 1.14 17.26
N ASN A 86 22.26 0.02 16.78
CA ASN A 86 23.67 -0.12 16.45
C ASN A 86 24.09 0.83 15.32
N TYR A 87 23.13 1.28 14.52
CA TYR A 87 23.34 2.14 13.36
C TYR A 87 22.93 3.60 13.58
N LYS A 88 22.46 3.96 14.78
CA LYS A 88 21.85 5.29 15.05
C LYS A 88 20.82 5.66 13.99
N THR A 89 19.88 4.76 13.75
CA THR A 89 18.90 4.83 12.69
C THR A 89 17.53 4.53 13.28
N ASN A 90 16.52 5.23 12.77
CA ASN A 90 15.13 4.97 13.08
C ASN A 90 14.38 4.51 11.82
N ILE A 91 13.25 3.85 12.01
CA ILE A 91 12.25 3.67 10.96
C ILE A 91 11.33 4.88 10.86
N ASN A 92 10.80 5.12 9.68
CA ASN A 92 9.73 6.09 9.44
C ASN A 92 8.68 5.49 8.51
N CYS A 93 7.41 5.74 8.85
CA CYS A 93 6.23 5.29 8.12
C CYS A 93 5.53 6.47 7.46
N THR A 94 6.04 6.92 6.33
CA THR A 94 5.37 7.84 5.41
C THR A 94 5.57 7.31 4.00
N SER A 95 4.64 7.56 3.09
CA SER A 95 4.75 7.02 1.73
C SER A 95 5.72 7.78 0.84
N LEU A 96 6.18 8.95 1.28
CA LEU A 96 7.30 9.69 0.72
C LEU A 96 8.08 10.35 1.85
N HIS A 97 9.40 10.35 1.71
CA HIS A 97 10.23 11.17 2.60
C HIS A 97 10.05 12.65 2.23
N PRO A 98 9.71 13.54 3.18
CA PRO A 98 9.22 14.88 2.87
C PRO A 98 10.24 15.81 2.22
N PHE A 99 11.53 15.65 2.52
CA PHE A 99 12.58 16.56 2.02
C PHE A 99 13.80 15.88 1.40
N SER A 100 13.92 14.56 1.45
CA SER A 100 15.04 13.87 0.79
C SER A 100 14.87 13.88 -0.71
N ILE A 101 16.01 14.07 -1.41
CA ILE A 101 16.04 14.16 -2.87
C ILE A 101 16.24 12.76 -3.45
N GLY A 102 15.29 12.31 -4.29
CA GLY A 102 15.27 10.96 -4.85
C GLY A 102 16.53 10.62 -5.65
N LYS A 103 17.02 11.53 -6.50
CA LYS A 103 18.22 11.31 -7.32
C LYS A 103 19.53 11.08 -6.51
N ASN A 104 19.52 11.41 -5.23
CA ASN A 104 20.68 11.25 -4.35
C ASN A 104 20.66 9.89 -3.62
N GLN A 105 19.61 9.09 -3.78
CA GLN A 105 19.52 7.78 -3.14
C GLN A 105 20.34 6.74 -3.88
N ILE A 106 20.88 5.77 -3.12
CA ILE A 106 21.65 4.67 -3.68
C ILE A 106 20.69 3.53 -4.02
N VAL A 107 20.74 3.11 -5.28
CA VAL A 107 19.96 1.96 -5.75
C VAL A 107 20.58 0.67 -5.21
N THR A 108 19.76 -0.19 -4.62
CA THR A 108 20.18 -1.49 -4.12
C THR A 108 20.85 -2.32 -5.21
N ASN A 109 22.00 -2.93 -4.88
CA ASN A 109 22.78 -3.75 -5.81
C ASN A 109 22.07 -5.08 -6.11
N ASN A 110 21.06 -5.01 -6.97
CA ASN A 110 20.25 -6.12 -7.44
C ASN A 110 20.04 -6.00 -8.95
N LEU A 111 20.24 -7.08 -9.70
CA LEU A 111 20.13 -7.09 -11.16
C LEU A 111 18.75 -6.63 -11.67
N ARG A 112 17.68 -6.99 -10.97
CA ARG A 112 16.31 -6.54 -11.31
C ARG A 112 16.20 -5.03 -11.17
N TYR A 113 16.65 -4.46 -10.05
CA TYR A 113 16.57 -3.02 -9.79
C TYR A 113 17.46 -2.21 -10.75
N GLN A 114 18.65 -2.71 -11.06
CA GLN A 114 19.54 -2.08 -12.05
C GLN A 114 18.88 -2.01 -13.42
N ARG A 115 18.21 -3.11 -13.87
CA ARG A 115 17.44 -3.13 -15.12
C ARG A 115 16.31 -2.12 -15.08
N ILE A 116 15.48 -2.11 -14.03
CA ILE A 116 14.39 -1.16 -13.84
C ILE A 116 14.90 0.28 -13.92
N MET A 117 15.98 0.61 -13.22
CA MET A 117 16.52 1.96 -13.24
C MET A 117 17.10 2.35 -14.60
N LYS A 118 17.70 1.40 -15.33
CA LYS A 118 18.18 1.62 -16.70
C LYS A 118 17.02 1.94 -17.65
N ASP A 119 15.90 1.27 -17.51
CA ASP A 119 14.74 1.45 -18.38
C ASP A 119 13.95 2.73 -18.02
N LEU A 120 13.78 3.02 -16.72
CA LEU A 120 12.98 4.16 -16.26
C LEU A 120 13.72 5.50 -16.27
N GLN A 121 15.06 5.51 -16.29
CA GLN A 121 15.88 6.72 -16.31
C GLN A 121 15.48 7.73 -15.21
N ILE A 122 15.10 8.97 -15.56
CA ILE A 122 14.73 10.02 -14.61
C ILE A 122 13.48 9.67 -13.79
N ILE A 123 12.56 8.88 -14.32
CA ILE A 123 11.37 8.43 -13.60
C ILE A 123 11.80 7.56 -12.42
N GLY A 124 12.66 6.56 -12.67
CA GLY A 124 13.19 5.70 -11.63
C GLY A 124 13.95 6.47 -10.53
N LYS A 125 14.73 7.49 -10.90
CA LYS A 125 15.47 8.34 -9.93
C LYS A 125 14.57 9.17 -9.01
N ARG A 126 13.30 9.37 -9.35
CA ARG A 126 12.32 10.06 -8.50
C ARG A 126 11.53 9.11 -7.63
N PHE A 127 11.71 7.80 -7.82
CA PHE A 127 10.90 6.76 -7.21
C PHE A 127 11.47 6.38 -5.83
N ILE A 128 11.12 7.16 -4.81
CA ILE A 128 11.45 6.94 -3.39
C ILE A 128 10.17 6.68 -2.59
N THR A 129 9.28 5.89 -3.16
CA THR A 129 7.92 5.64 -2.64
C THR A 129 7.89 4.44 -1.72
N GLN A 130 7.03 4.52 -0.69
CA GLN A 130 6.71 3.42 0.21
C GLN A 130 5.19 3.18 0.20
N GLY A 131 4.79 1.93 0.33
CA GLY A 131 3.40 1.51 0.32
C GLY A 131 3.06 0.49 1.39
N LEU A 132 1.76 0.31 1.58
CA LEU A 132 1.17 -0.80 2.29
C LEU A 132 0.55 -1.73 1.25
N HIS A 133 1.04 -2.98 1.18
CA HIS A 133 0.45 -4.00 0.32
C HIS A 133 -0.24 -5.06 1.18
N VAL A 134 -1.43 -5.46 0.75
CA VAL A 134 -2.24 -6.44 1.50
C VAL A 134 -2.66 -7.55 0.56
N HIS A 135 -2.26 -8.76 0.88
CA HIS A 135 -2.65 -9.99 0.20
C HIS A 135 -3.80 -10.66 0.94
N ILE A 136 -4.88 -10.98 0.25
CA ILE A 136 -5.98 -11.76 0.82
C ILE A 136 -6.17 -13.04 0.00
N GLY A 137 -6.15 -14.18 0.69
CA GLY A 137 -6.35 -15.50 0.11
C GLY A 137 -7.71 -15.64 -0.58
N ILE A 138 -7.74 -16.24 -1.76
CA ILE A 138 -8.94 -16.45 -2.58
C ILE A 138 -9.10 -17.92 -2.92
N SER A 139 -10.35 -18.41 -2.89
CA SER A 139 -10.67 -19.84 -3.00
C SER A 139 -10.48 -20.43 -4.41
N ASN A 140 -10.49 -19.63 -5.48
CA ASN A 140 -10.16 -20.05 -6.85
C ASN A 140 -9.83 -18.87 -7.77
N ASN A 141 -9.29 -19.18 -8.94
CA ASN A 141 -8.85 -18.24 -9.96
C ASN A 141 -9.96 -17.34 -10.52
N GLU A 142 -11.15 -17.90 -10.83
CA GLU A 142 -12.26 -17.11 -11.37
C GLU A 142 -12.79 -16.11 -10.34
N LYS A 143 -12.84 -16.51 -9.07
CA LYS A 143 -13.17 -15.59 -7.98
C LYS A 143 -12.10 -14.52 -7.81
N ALA A 144 -10.83 -14.84 -7.98
CA ALA A 144 -9.75 -13.85 -7.93
C ALA A 144 -9.94 -12.75 -8.99
N ILE A 145 -10.29 -13.11 -10.22
CA ILE A 145 -10.61 -12.12 -11.27
C ILE A 145 -11.84 -11.30 -10.93
N ARG A 146 -12.91 -11.95 -10.47
CA ARG A 146 -14.15 -11.25 -10.09
C ARG A 146 -13.92 -10.25 -8.95
N VAL A 147 -13.20 -10.67 -7.90
CA VAL A 147 -12.84 -9.80 -6.77
C VAL A 147 -11.91 -8.67 -7.22
N ASN A 148 -10.91 -8.97 -8.06
CA ASN A 148 -10.03 -7.96 -8.65
C ASN A 148 -10.81 -6.86 -9.39
N ASN A 149 -11.75 -7.25 -10.24
CA ASN A 149 -12.61 -6.31 -10.98
C ASN A 149 -13.48 -5.47 -10.04
N ALA A 150 -14.07 -6.09 -9.02
CA ALA A 150 -14.92 -5.42 -8.04
C ALA A 150 -14.14 -4.43 -7.17
N LEU A 151 -12.92 -4.78 -6.74
CA LEU A 151 -12.05 -3.93 -5.94
C LEU A 151 -11.73 -2.61 -6.61
N ARG A 152 -11.66 -2.55 -7.94
CA ARG A 152 -11.41 -1.31 -8.70
C ARG A 152 -12.33 -0.16 -8.29
N ILE A 153 -13.57 -0.47 -7.89
CA ILE A 153 -14.55 0.51 -7.41
C ILE A 153 -14.14 1.12 -6.07
N TYR A 154 -13.52 0.32 -5.20
CA TYR A 154 -13.22 0.68 -3.81
C TYR A 154 -11.80 1.18 -3.61
N LEU A 155 -10.89 0.97 -4.58
CA LEU A 155 -9.50 1.46 -4.50
C LEU A 155 -9.39 2.95 -4.17
N PRO A 156 -10.23 3.86 -4.73
CA PRO A 156 -10.20 5.27 -4.36
C PRO A 156 -10.51 5.52 -2.87
N LEU A 157 -11.37 4.70 -2.25
CA LEU A 157 -11.74 4.84 -0.84
C LEU A 157 -10.62 4.34 0.08
N LEU A 158 -9.97 3.22 -0.29
CA LEU A 158 -8.80 2.69 0.41
C LEU A 158 -7.63 3.68 0.35
N LEU A 159 -7.40 4.26 -0.84
CA LEU A 159 -6.39 5.31 -1.01
C LEU A 159 -6.70 6.54 -0.16
N ALA A 160 -7.95 7.02 -0.16
CA ALA A 160 -8.34 8.21 0.61
C ALA A 160 -8.12 8.01 2.12
N LEU A 161 -8.37 6.81 2.66
CA LEU A 161 -8.12 6.46 4.06
C LEU A 161 -6.64 6.35 4.41
N SER A 162 -5.79 6.01 3.44
CA SER A 162 -4.36 5.73 3.68
C SER A 162 -3.44 6.90 3.38
N THR A 163 -3.91 8.00 2.76
CA THR A 163 -3.05 9.08 2.26
C THR A 163 -2.01 9.55 3.28
N SER A 164 -0.71 9.51 2.90
CA SER A 164 0.39 9.93 3.77
C SER A 164 1.62 10.46 3.01
N SER A 165 1.42 11.08 1.84
CA SER A 165 2.50 11.59 1.01
C SER A 165 2.23 12.99 0.44
N PRO A 166 2.04 14.02 1.30
CA PRO A 166 1.72 15.37 0.85
C PRO A 166 2.94 16.17 0.42
N PHE A 167 4.13 15.81 0.90
CA PHE A 167 5.39 16.51 0.62
C PHE A 167 6.30 15.69 -0.29
N TYR A 168 7.08 16.40 -1.12
CA TYR A 168 8.08 15.81 -1.98
C TYR A 168 9.24 16.80 -2.21
N GLU A 169 10.47 16.35 -1.94
CA GLU A 169 11.70 17.14 -2.11
C GLU A 169 11.65 18.54 -1.46
N GLY A 170 11.01 18.67 -0.29
CA GLY A 170 10.92 19.90 0.48
C GLY A 170 9.72 20.77 0.15
N GLU A 171 8.84 20.36 -0.76
CA GLU A 171 7.68 21.13 -1.20
C GLU A 171 6.35 20.47 -0.82
N ASP A 172 5.33 21.25 -0.47
CA ASP A 172 3.95 20.78 -0.41
C ASP A 172 3.41 20.63 -1.84
N THR A 173 3.13 19.41 -2.24
CA THR A 173 2.67 19.09 -3.59
C THR A 173 1.23 19.52 -3.87
N GLY A 174 0.50 19.95 -2.83
CA GLY A 174 -0.93 20.19 -2.89
C GLY A 174 -1.78 18.94 -3.03
N LEU A 175 -1.19 17.73 -3.03
CA LEU A 175 -1.89 16.43 -3.11
C LEU A 175 -1.89 15.74 -1.73
N TYR A 176 -2.85 14.86 -1.50
CA TYR A 176 -2.86 14.00 -0.30
C TYR A 176 -2.04 12.72 -0.51
N SER A 177 -1.95 12.22 -1.77
CA SER A 177 -1.06 11.13 -2.15
C SER A 177 -0.26 11.48 -3.40
N TYR A 178 0.92 12.09 -3.23
CA TYR A 178 1.84 12.30 -4.35
C TYR A 178 2.54 11.00 -4.77
N ARG A 179 2.70 10.04 -3.84
CA ARG A 179 3.15 8.67 -4.16
C ARG A 179 2.40 8.08 -5.34
N THR A 180 1.08 8.19 -5.35
CA THR A 180 0.25 7.66 -6.43
C THR A 180 0.65 8.26 -7.79
N LYS A 181 1.00 9.54 -7.85
CA LYS A 181 1.39 10.20 -9.13
C LYS A 181 2.78 9.79 -9.59
N LEU A 182 3.71 9.59 -8.65
CA LEU A 182 5.01 9.00 -8.99
C LEU A 182 4.84 7.57 -9.50
N PHE A 183 3.97 6.78 -8.87
CA PHE A 183 3.70 5.41 -9.25
C PHE A 183 3.05 5.32 -10.64
N GLU A 184 2.08 6.18 -10.94
CA GLU A 184 1.40 6.23 -12.25
C GLU A 184 2.30 6.70 -13.41
N ALA A 185 3.49 7.25 -13.11
CA ALA A 185 4.50 7.54 -14.13
C ALA A 185 5.23 6.28 -14.62
N LEU A 186 5.11 5.15 -13.93
CA LEU A 186 5.71 3.88 -14.33
C LEU A 186 4.88 3.22 -15.45
N PRO A 187 5.51 2.52 -16.40
CA PRO A 187 4.78 1.75 -17.41
C PRO A 187 3.95 0.65 -16.74
N LEU A 188 2.78 0.37 -17.28
CA LEU A 188 1.84 -0.66 -16.77
C LEU A 188 1.42 -0.48 -15.30
N ALA A 189 1.51 0.73 -14.75
CA ALA A 189 1.12 1.02 -13.38
C ALA A 189 -0.28 1.64 -13.29
N GLY A 190 -0.88 1.55 -12.10
CA GLY A 190 -2.15 2.19 -11.78
C GLY A 190 -3.36 1.27 -11.85
N MET A 191 -4.53 1.84 -12.14
CA MET A 191 -5.80 1.11 -12.18
C MET A 191 -5.78 0.06 -13.30
N PRO A 192 -5.95 -1.25 -13.00
CA PRO A 192 -6.00 -2.27 -14.05
C PRO A 192 -7.26 -2.15 -14.89
N ASP A 193 -7.19 -2.64 -16.11
CA ASP A 193 -8.36 -2.84 -16.97
C ASP A 193 -9.27 -3.94 -16.43
N TYR A 194 -10.49 -4.00 -16.97
CA TYR A 194 -11.43 -5.07 -16.66
C TYR A 194 -10.94 -6.39 -17.28
N LEU A 195 -10.91 -7.44 -16.47
CA LEU A 195 -10.56 -8.80 -16.89
C LEU A 195 -11.83 -9.63 -17.05
N ASN A 196 -12.06 -10.24 -18.21
CA ASN A 196 -13.28 -11.02 -18.47
C ASN A 196 -13.33 -12.28 -17.58
N ASP A 197 -12.22 -13.04 -17.56
CA ASP A 197 -12.07 -14.30 -16.86
C ASP A 197 -10.58 -14.59 -16.58
N TRP A 198 -10.28 -15.73 -15.99
CA TRP A 198 -8.91 -16.16 -15.74
C TRP A 198 -8.09 -16.36 -17.01
N ASN A 199 -8.70 -16.88 -18.07
CA ASN A 199 -8.00 -17.08 -19.34
C ASN A 199 -7.58 -15.74 -19.98
N HIS A 200 -8.41 -14.71 -19.86
CA HIS A 200 -8.05 -13.36 -20.30
C HIS A 200 -6.79 -12.85 -19.54
N PHE A 201 -6.73 -13.01 -18.23
CA PHE A 201 -5.55 -12.64 -17.42
C PHE A 201 -4.30 -13.43 -17.83
N VAL A 202 -4.42 -14.75 -18.02
CA VAL A 202 -3.30 -15.61 -18.46
C VAL A 202 -2.81 -15.19 -19.84
N ASN A 203 -3.72 -15.04 -20.82
CA ASN A 203 -3.38 -14.65 -22.18
C ASN A 203 -2.69 -13.29 -22.24
N LEU A 204 -3.22 -12.30 -21.51
CA LEU A 204 -2.59 -10.97 -21.40
C LEU A 204 -1.17 -11.08 -20.85
N THR A 205 -1.00 -11.82 -19.77
CA THR A 205 0.30 -11.98 -19.11
C THR A 205 1.29 -12.70 -20.03
N GLU A 206 0.88 -13.76 -20.71
CA GLU A 206 1.72 -14.51 -21.66
C GLU A 206 2.09 -13.65 -22.89
N GLN A 207 1.17 -12.84 -23.40
CA GLN A 207 1.46 -11.90 -24.50
C GLN A 207 2.52 -10.86 -24.08
N LEU A 208 2.38 -10.27 -22.89
CA LEU A 208 3.35 -9.30 -22.37
C LEU A 208 4.73 -9.93 -22.13
N GLN A 209 4.78 -11.18 -21.63
CA GLN A 209 6.02 -11.93 -21.45
C GLN A 209 6.68 -12.29 -22.80
N ASN A 210 5.90 -12.80 -23.76
CA ASN A 210 6.40 -13.16 -25.09
C ASN A 210 6.93 -11.94 -25.86
N ALA A 211 6.31 -10.78 -25.64
CA ALA A 211 6.77 -9.50 -26.19
C ALA A 211 8.00 -8.92 -25.46
N GLY A 212 8.45 -9.54 -24.36
CA GLY A 212 9.57 -9.05 -23.55
C GLY A 212 9.25 -7.79 -22.74
N ILE A 213 7.98 -7.41 -22.60
CA ILE A 213 7.54 -6.21 -21.87
C ILE A 213 7.63 -6.45 -20.38
N ILE A 214 7.26 -7.63 -19.90
CA ILE A 214 7.39 -8.06 -18.50
C ILE A 214 8.18 -9.35 -18.40
N SER A 215 8.83 -9.59 -17.25
CA SER A 215 9.49 -10.87 -16.95
C SER A 215 8.56 -11.80 -16.15
N SER A 216 7.66 -11.23 -15.37
CA SER A 216 6.71 -11.96 -14.53
C SER A 216 5.51 -11.09 -14.18
N VAL A 217 4.47 -11.68 -13.58
CA VAL A 217 3.30 -10.97 -13.04
C VAL A 217 3.73 -9.85 -12.07
N LYS A 218 4.87 -9.99 -11.39
CA LYS A 218 5.40 -8.97 -10.47
C LYS A 218 5.75 -7.64 -11.14
N ASP A 219 5.90 -7.62 -12.47
CA ASP A 219 6.17 -6.41 -13.24
C ASP A 219 4.89 -5.67 -13.68
N LEU A 220 3.71 -6.21 -13.37
CA LEU A 220 2.41 -5.53 -13.48
C LEU A 220 2.20 -4.68 -12.21
N TRP A 221 2.55 -3.40 -12.25
CA TRP A 221 2.45 -2.50 -11.10
C TRP A 221 1.03 -1.93 -10.92
N TRP A 222 0.03 -2.81 -11.04
CA TRP A 222 -1.36 -2.43 -10.87
C TRP A 222 -1.70 -2.08 -9.42
N ASP A 223 -2.68 -1.21 -9.22
CA ASP A 223 -3.22 -0.84 -7.90
C ASP A 223 -3.84 -2.03 -7.14
N VAL A 224 -4.35 -3.01 -7.87
CA VAL A 224 -4.83 -4.31 -7.41
C VAL A 224 -4.52 -5.35 -8.48
N ARG A 225 -4.03 -6.53 -8.09
CA ARG A 225 -3.74 -7.61 -9.05
C ARG A 225 -3.98 -9.00 -8.45
N PRO A 226 -4.38 -9.98 -9.27
CA PRO A 226 -4.30 -11.37 -8.87
C PRO A 226 -2.83 -11.78 -8.69
N HIS A 227 -2.52 -12.50 -7.62
CA HIS A 227 -1.18 -13.05 -7.38
C HIS A 227 -1.23 -14.59 -7.43
N PRO A 228 -1.01 -15.21 -8.60
CA PRO A 228 -1.18 -16.67 -8.80
C PRO A 228 -0.36 -17.52 -7.86
N GLY A 229 0.92 -17.16 -7.66
CA GLY A 229 1.84 -17.94 -6.84
C GLY A 229 1.44 -18.01 -5.36
N PHE A 230 0.79 -16.98 -4.83
CA PHE A 230 0.32 -16.93 -3.45
C PHE A 230 -1.17 -17.33 -3.32
N GLY A 231 -1.90 -17.39 -4.42
CA GLY A 231 -3.34 -17.66 -4.39
C GLY A 231 -4.15 -16.54 -3.75
N THR A 232 -3.75 -15.30 -3.99
CA THR A 232 -4.31 -14.10 -3.37
C THR A 232 -4.76 -13.08 -4.40
N VAL A 233 -5.56 -12.10 -3.95
CA VAL A 233 -5.64 -10.79 -4.59
C VAL A 233 -4.81 -9.83 -3.74
N GLU A 234 -3.94 -9.07 -4.37
CA GLU A 234 -3.00 -8.12 -3.77
C GLU A 234 -3.47 -6.69 -3.98
N ILE A 235 -3.71 -5.97 -2.92
CA ILE A 235 -4.10 -4.55 -2.92
C ILE A 235 -2.84 -3.71 -2.67
N ARG A 236 -2.48 -2.82 -3.62
CA ARG A 236 -1.22 -2.06 -3.66
C ARG A 236 -1.41 -0.55 -3.67
N VAL A 237 -2.65 -0.10 -3.83
CA VAL A 237 -3.00 1.32 -3.98
C VAL A 237 -2.68 2.16 -2.75
N CYS A 238 -2.64 1.55 -1.56
CA CYS A 238 -2.54 2.26 -0.30
C CYS A 238 -1.18 2.93 -0.10
N ASP A 239 -1.21 4.21 0.27
CA ASP A 239 -0.09 4.80 0.99
C ASP A 239 0.07 4.07 2.32
N ILE A 240 1.28 4.12 2.91
CA ILE A 240 1.47 3.57 4.25
C ILE A 240 1.00 4.61 5.29
N PRO A 241 0.02 4.27 6.17
CA PRO A 241 -0.37 5.16 7.25
C PRO A 241 0.78 5.41 8.24
N ILE A 242 0.74 6.59 8.85
CA ILE A 242 1.76 7.03 9.83
C ILE A 242 1.58 6.42 11.23
N ASN A 243 0.50 5.67 11.45
CA ASN A 243 0.13 5.10 12.74
C ASN A 243 -0.15 3.59 12.58
N PHE A 244 0.36 2.79 13.51
CA PHE A 244 0.26 1.35 13.43
C PHE A 244 -1.19 0.83 13.52
N LYS A 245 -2.04 1.45 14.35
CA LYS A 245 -3.46 1.10 14.43
C LYS A 245 -4.21 1.38 13.12
N GLU A 246 -3.82 2.44 12.40
CA GLU A 246 -4.39 2.76 11.10
C GLU A 246 -4.00 1.71 10.04
N ILE A 247 -2.76 1.18 10.09
CA ILE A 247 -2.31 0.07 9.24
C ILE A 247 -3.18 -1.16 9.48
N LEU A 248 -3.33 -1.59 10.74
CA LEU A 248 -4.15 -2.74 11.10
C LEU A 248 -5.63 -2.56 10.72
N SER A 249 -6.14 -1.34 10.86
CA SER A 249 -7.51 -1.00 10.47
C SER A 249 -7.73 -1.16 8.96
N LEU A 250 -6.77 -0.70 8.14
CA LEU A 250 -6.84 -0.89 6.68
C LEU A 250 -6.74 -2.36 6.30
N VAL A 251 -5.86 -3.13 6.93
CA VAL A 251 -5.74 -4.58 6.68
C VAL A 251 -7.06 -5.29 7.00
N ALA A 252 -7.69 -4.96 8.15
CA ALA A 252 -8.98 -5.51 8.55
C ALA A 252 -10.11 -5.12 7.58
N LEU A 253 -10.15 -3.85 7.16
CA LEU A 253 -11.13 -3.35 6.21
C LEU A 253 -10.98 -4.03 4.85
N ILE A 254 -9.75 -4.20 4.37
CA ILE A 254 -9.44 -4.87 3.11
C ILE A 254 -9.84 -6.35 3.18
N GLN A 255 -9.53 -7.07 4.27
CA GLN A 255 -9.94 -8.47 4.43
C GLN A 255 -11.47 -8.60 4.40
N ALA A 256 -12.18 -7.80 5.19
CA ALA A 256 -13.64 -7.83 5.23
C ALA A 256 -14.27 -7.45 3.88
N LEU A 257 -13.68 -6.48 3.16
CA LEU A 257 -14.11 -6.10 1.82
C LEU A 257 -13.93 -7.27 0.84
N VAL A 258 -12.78 -7.90 0.80
CA VAL A 258 -12.52 -9.05 -0.10
C VAL A 258 -13.48 -10.20 0.19
N VAL A 259 -13.71 -10.55 1.45
CA VAL A 259 -14.68 -11.59 1.86
C VAL A 259 -16.09 -11.23 1.40
N THR A 260 -16.50 -9.98 1.56
CA THR A 260 -17.83 -9.51 1.09
C THR A 260 -17.92 -9.62 -0.43
N LEU A 261 -16.88 -9.20 -1.14
CA LEU A 261 -16.84 -9.22 -2.61
C LEU A 261 -16.77 -10.65 -3.16
N GLU A 262 -16.07 -11.58 -2.53
CA GLU A 262 -16.00 -12.97 -2.97
C GLU A 262 -17.37 -13.66 -2.92
N ASN A 263 -18.24 -13.24 -1.99
CA ASN A 263 -19.58 -13.79 -1.79
C ASN A 263 -20.67 -13.04 -2.57
N THR A 264 -20.34 -11.95 -3.26
CA THR A 264 -21.31 -11.18 -4.07
C THR A 264 -21.31 -11.69 -5.51
N SER A 265 -22.51 -11.90 -6.08
CA SER A 265 -22.67 -12.53 -7.40
C SER A 265 -22.40 -11.59 -8.59
N SER A 266 -22.64 -10.28 -8.42
CA SER A 266 -22.46 -9.29 -9.49
C SER A 266 -22.08 -7.92 -8.97
N TYR A 267 -21.30 -7.18 -9.77
CA TYR A 267 -20.88 -5.81 -9.51
C TYR A 267 -21.29 -4.91 -10.68
N PRO A 268 -21.50 -3.61 -10.46
CA PRO A 268 -21.74 -2.70 -11.56
C PRO A 268 -20.51 -2.64 -12.46
N ASP A 269 -20.72 -2.80 -13.75
CA ASP A 269 -19.71 -2.45 -14.73
C ASP A 269 -19.52 -0.93 -14.69
N THR A 270 -18.32 -0.49 -14.35
CA THR A 270 -18.01 0.93 -14.16
C THR A 270 -16.92 1.34 -15.11
N HIS A 271 -17.24 2.32 -15.94
CA HIS A 271 -16.30 2.83 -16.95
C HIS A 271 -15.00 3.32 -16.28
N ILE A 272 -13.85 2.97 -16.87
CA ILE A 272 -12.53 3.28 -16.33
C ILE A 272 -12.32 4.77 -16.02
N GLN A 273 -12.92 5.68 -16.81
CA GLN A 273 -12.83 7.13 -16.59
C GLN A 273 -13.49 7.58 -15.28
N ILE A 274 -14.56 6.90 -14.83
CA ILE A 274 -15.22 7.18 -13.56
C ILE A 274 -14.30 6.70 -12.42
N LEU A 275 -13.72 5.51 -12.54
CA LEU A 275 -12.80 4.96 -11.55
C LEU A 275 -11.55 5.84 -11.40
N GLN A 276 -10.97 6.29 -12.52
CA GLN A 276 -9.83 7.21 -12.53
C GLN A 276 -10.19 8.57 -11.94
N SER A 277 -11.38 9.10 -12.24
CA SER A 277 -11.87 10.35 -11.65
C SER A 277 -12.02 10.23 -10.13
N ASN A 278 -12.60 9.14 -9.63
CA ASN A 278 -12.71 8.88 -8.20
C ASN A 278 -11.32 8.75 -7.54
N LYS A 279 -10.38 8.06 -8.20
CA LYS A 279 -9.00 7.95 -7.73
C LYS A 279 -8.32 9.32 -7.66
N TRP A 280 -8.50 10.16 -8.69
CA TRP A 280 -7.99 11.53 -8.67
C TRP A 280 -8.55 12.35 -7.50
N GLN A 281 -9.84 12.23 -7.19
CA GLN A 281 -10.45 12.89 -6.04
C GLN A 281 -9.78 12.47 -4.71
N ALA A 282 -9.51 11.17 -4.55
CA ALA A 282 -8.76 10.67 -3.39
C ALA A 282 -7.32 11.20 -3.35
N VAL A 283 -6.61 11.17 -4.47
CA VAL A 283 -5.23 11.69 -4.59
C VAL A 283 -5.15 13.18 -4.24
N ARG A 284 -6.07 13.98 -4.79
CA ARG A 284 -6.01 15.44 -4.68
C ARG A 284 -6.59 15.98 -3.38
N TYR A 285 -7.68 15.40 -2.91
CA TYR A 285 -8.48 15.94 -1.81
C TYR A 285 -8.58 15.00 -0.60
N GLY A 286 -8.05 13.77 -0.68
CA GLY A 286 -8.15 12.78 0.40
C GLY A 286 -9.60 12.52 0.80
N LEU A 287 -9.91 12.61 2.08
CA LEU A 287 -11.25 12.41 2.63
C LEU A 287 -12.26 13.50 2.24
N GLU A 288 -11.77 14.69 1.84
CA GLU A 288 -12.62 15.84 1.43
C GLU A 288 -13.04 15.78 -0.04
N GLY A 289 -12.60 14.75 -0.76
CA GLY A 289 -12.95 14.55 -2.17
C GLY A 289 -14.40 14.14 -2.39
N VAL A 290 -14.75 14.05 -3.67
CA VAL A 290 -16.08 13.62 -4.15
C VAL A 290 -15.94 12.23 -4.78
N PHE A 291 -16.92 11.38 -4.54
CA PHE A 291 -17.01 10.03 -5.09
C PHE A 291 -18.26 9.92 -5.96
N VAL A 292 -18.09 9.46 -7.20
CA VAL A 292 -19.20 9.13 -8.09
C VAL A 292 -19.58 7.67 -7.85
N GLU A 293 -20.78 7.43 -7.35
CA GLU A 293 -21.31 6.08 -7.11
C GLU A 293 -21.51 5.32 -8.44
N PRO A 294 -20.96 4.11 -8.59
CA PRO A 294 -21.01 3.38 -9.85
C PRO A 294 -22.40 3.01 -10.35
N LYS A 295 -23.36 2.77 -9.43
CA LYS A 295 -24.73 2.35 -9.80
C LYS A 295 -25.62 3.52 -10.19
N THR A 296 -25.50 4.63 -9.46
CA THR A 296 -26.44 5.76 -9.57
C THR A 296 -25.87 6.93 -10.34
N PHE A 297 -24.54 6.95 -10.53
CA PHE A 297 -23.75 8.07 -11.04
C PHE A 297 -23.93 9.37 -10.22
N LYS A 298 -24.47 9.28 -9.00
CA LYS A 298 -24.59 10.42 -8.09
C LYS A 298 -23.28 10.72 -7.40
N LYS A 299 -23.03 11.99 -7.19
CA LYS A 299 -21.88 12.47 -6.41
C LYS A 299 -22.23 12.45 -4.92
N ILE A 300 -21.38 11.79 -4.13
CA ILE A 300 -21.39 11.85 -2.66
C ILE A 300 -20.00 12.23 -2.18
N THR A 301 -19.82 12.57 -0.91
CA THR A 301 -18.48 12.77 -0.35
C THR A 301 -17.76 11.45 -0.20
N ILE A 302 -16.42 11.44 -0.30
CA ILE A 302 -15.61 10.24 -0.01
C ILE A 302 -15.89 9.73 1.40
N ARG A 303 -16.07 10.61 2.40
CA ARG A 303 -16.46 10.25 3.76
C ARG A 303 -17.74 9.41 3.76
N LYS A 304 -18.79 9.88 3.07
CA LYS A 304 -20.06 9.15 2.98
C LYS A 304 -19.91 7.81 2.24
N ALA A 305 -19.07 7.75 1.20
CA ALA A 305 -18.79 6.51 0.51
C ALA A 305 -18.06 5.49 1.41
N ILE A 306 -17.15 5.96 2.28
CA ILE A 306 -16.46 5.10 3.27
C ILE A 306 -17.44 4.62 4.36
N GLU A 307 -18.34 5.47 4.86
CA GLU A 307 -19.38 5.04 5.79
C GLU A 307 -20.27 3.94 5.17
N ASN A 308 -20.69 4.12 3.92
CA ASN A 308 -21.47 3.12 3.19
C ASN A 308 -20.69 1.81 2.98
N LEU A 309 -19.36 1.91 2.73
CA LEU A 309 -18.47 0.75 2.66
C LEU A 309 -18.43 0.01 3.99
N CYS A 310 -18.26 0.70 5.12
CA CYS A 310 -18.25 0.10 6.45
C CYS A 310 -19.56 -0.64 6.77
N ILE A 311 -20.71 -0.07 6.39
CA ILE A 311 -22.02 -0.73 6.52
C ILE A 311 -22.08 -1.99 5.64
N MET A 312 -21.61 -1.92 4.41
CA MET A 312 -21.62 -3.05 3.47
C MET A 312 -20.80 -4.25 3.97
N ILE A 313 -19.65 -4.00 4.57
CA ILE A 313 -18.73 -5.06 5.04
C ILE A 313 -19.05 -5.57 6.46
N GLU A 314 -19.97 -4.95 7.18
CA GLU A 314 -20.26 -5.29 8.60
C GLU A 314 -20.52 -6.79 8.85
N PRO A 315 -21.26 -7.53 8.01
CA PRO A 315 -21.44 -8.98 8.20
C PRO A 315 -20.11 -9.75 8.15
N ALA A 316 -19.20 -9.38 7.25
CA ALA A 316 -17.87 -9.99 7.16
C ALA A 316 -17.00 -9.61 8.37
N VAL A 317 -17.05 -8.36 8.82
CA VAL A 317 -16.35 -7.88 10.03
C VAL A 317 -16.74 -8.68 11.27
N ILE A 318 -18.04 -8.97 11.42
CA ILE A 318 -18.55 -9.80 12.53
C ILE A 318 -18.03 -11.23 12.42
N THR A 319 -18.11 -11.84 11.22
CA THR A 319 -17.64 -13.22 10.98
C THR A 319 -16.14 -13.37 11.21
N LEU A 320 -15.36 -12.36 10.83
CA LEU A 320 -13.89 -12.34 10.99
C LEU A 320 -13.43 -11.92 12.40
N GLY A 321 -14.33 -11.45 13.27
CA GLY A 321 -13.99 -10.96 14.60
C GLY A 321 -13.21 -9.63 14.61
N SER A 322 -13.13 -8.91 13.49
CA SER A 322 -12.24 -7.76 13.31
C SER A 322 -12.80 -6.40 13.74
N LYS A 323 -13.94 -6.38 14.45
CA LYS A 323 -14.68 -5.16 14.82
C LYS A 323 -13.82 -4.11 15.56
N LYS A 324 -12.90 -4.56 16.44
CA LYS A 324 -12.04 -3.64 17.21
C LYS A 324 -11.13 -2.79 16.29
N TYR A 325 -10.66 -3.37 15.19
CA TYR A 325 -9.79 -2.68 14.22
C TYR A 325 -10.57 -1.70 13.32
N ILE A 326 -11.80 -2.07 12.92
CA ILE A 326 -12.65 -1.21 12.07
C ILE A 326 -13.06 0.08 12.78
N LYS A 327 -13.11 0.12 14.10
CA LYS A 327 -13.38 1.36 14.86
C LYS A 327 -12.39 2.48 14.55
N THR A 328 -11.14 2.16 14.25
CA THR A 328 -10.12 3.15 13.88
C THR A 328 -10.44 3.88 12.57
N VAL A 329 -11.27 3.30 11.67
CA VAL A 329 -11.75 4.02 10.48
C VAL A 329 -12.52 5.28 10.87
N GLU A 330 -13.34 5.22 11.92
CA GLU A 330 -14.08 6.38 12.44
C GLU A 330 -13.12 7.46 13.00
N GLU A 331 -12.04 7.03 13.66
CA GLU A 331 -11.00 7.94 14.14
C GLU A 331 -10.30 8.64 12.97
N ILE A 332 -9.95 7.89 11.91
CA ILE A 332 -9.37 8.46 10.67
C ILE A 332 -10.32 9.48 10.03
N LEU A 333 -11.60 9.14 9.94
CA LEU A 333 -12.60 10.05 9.40
C LEU A 333 -12.71 11.35 10.22
N ASN A 334 -12.57 11.29 11.55
CA ASN A 334 -12.69 12.47 12.41
C ASN A 334 -11.40 13.29 12.50
N GLN A 335 -10.24 12.64 12.55
CA GLN A 335 -8.94 13.29 12.82
C GLN A 335 -8.14 13.58 11.54
N GLY A 336 -8.52 13.02 10.40
CA GLY A 336 -7.77 13.08 9.14
C GLY A 336 -6.68 12.01 9.06
N THR A 337 -6.10 11.90 7.87
CA THR A 337 -5.08 10.91 7.50
C THR A 337 -3.67 11.39 7.81
N GLY A 338 -2.68 10.56 7.51
CA GLY A 338 -1.26 10.89 7.60
C GLY A 338 -0.91 12.20 6.89
N SER A 339 -1.50 12.47 5.72
CA SER A 339 -1.27 13.73 4.98
C SER A 339 -1.82 14.94 5.72
N THR A 340 -2.98 14.83 6.35
CA THR A 340 -3.54 15.90 7.18
C THR A 340 -2.63 16.19 8.38
N LYS A 341 -2.19 15.13 9.08
CA LYS A 341 -1.33 15.24 10.26
C LYS A 341 0.05 15.79 9.92
N GLN A 342 0.66 15.37 8.81
CA GLN A 342 1.94 15.92 8.34
C GLN A 342 1.85 17.42 8.07
N ARG A 343 0.84 17.89 7.33
CA ARG A 343 0.63 19.32 7.07
C ARG A 343 0.38 20.12 8.35
N MET A 344 -0.42 19.57 9.27
CA MET A 344 -0.68 20.22 10.55
C MET A 344 0.61 20.41 11.36
N LEU A 345 1.47 19.37 11.43
CA LEU A 345 2.75 19.43 12.15
C LEU A 345 3.74 20.38 11.47
N TYR A 346 3.83 20.35 10.14
CA TYR A 346 4.69 21.23 9.39
C TYR A 346 4.26 22.69 9.55
N ASN A 347 2.97 23.01 9.39
CA ASN A 347 2.44 24.36 9.54
C ASN A 347 2.64 24.94 10.95
N LYS A 348 2.73 24.08 11.98
CA LYS A 348 3.00 24.50 13.35
C LYS A 348 4.43 24.99 13.56
N SER A 349 5.41 24.41 12.87
CA SER A 349 6.84 24.64 13.12
C SER A 349 7.59 25.22 11.92
N ASN A 350 7.08 25.06 10.72
CA ASN A 350 7.75 25.30 9.45
C ASN A 350 9.11 24.54 9.37
N ASP A 351 9.17 23.34 9.98
CA ASP A 351 10.38 22.54 10.14
C ASP A 351 10.07 21.05 9.90
N PHE A 352 10.68 20.47 8.89
CA PHE A 352 10.53 19.04 8.58
C PHE A 352 11.18 18.14 9.66
N GLY A 353 12.27 18.58 10.30
CA GLY A 353 12.89 17.82 11.38
C GLY A 353 11.97 17.68 12.59
N TYR A 354 11.28 18.77 12.96
CA TYR A 354 10.22 18.72 13.99
C TYR A 354 9.07 17.80 13.58
N MET A 355 8.60 17.91 12.35
CA MET A 355 7.53 17.05 11.83
C MET A 355 7.92 15.56 11.91
N MET A 356 9.12 15.20 11.42
CA MET A 356 9.59 13.81 11.40
C MET A 356 9.72 13.21 12.80
N LYS A 357 10.23 13.97 13.77
CA LYS A 357 10.30 13.54 15.17
C LYS A 357 8.91 13.30 15.76
N SER A 358 7.97 14.21 15.48
CA SER A 358 6.59 14.06 15.96
C SER A 358 5.87 12.87 15.33
N LEU A 359 6.14 12.56 14.06
CA LEU A 359 5.56 11.37 13.38
C LEU A 359 6.06 10.06 13.99
N LYS A 360 7.35 9.99 14.36
CA LYS A 360 7.89 8.83 15.07
C LYS A 360 7.13 8.56 16.37
N ASP A 361 6.84 9.61 17.16
CA ASP A 361 6.11 9.49 18.43
C ASP A 361 4.64 9.05 18.22
N LEU A 362 4.05 9.36 17.05
CA LEU A 362 2.69 8.98 16.70
C LEU A 362 2.57 7.52 16.22
N PHE A 363 3.65 6.88 15.80
CA PHE A 363 3.57 5.57 15.15
C PHE A 363 2.98 4.49 16.06
N TYR A 364 3.32 4.48 17.34
CA TYR A 364 2.86 3.47 18.31
C TYR A 364 1.68 3.94 19.21
N GLN A 365 1.15 5.15 18.99
CA GLN A 365 -0.01 5.64 19.72
C GLN A 365 -1.31 5.07 19.13
#